data_0e21d1e64d08322fe06513d9d6e682c5
#
_entry.id   0e21d1e64d08322fe06513d9d6e682c5
#
_cell.length_a   1.000
_cell.length_b   1.000
_cell.length_c   1.000
_cell.angle_alpha   90.00
_cell.angle_beta   90.00
_cell.angle_gamma   90.00
#
_symmetry.space_group_name_H-M   'P 1'
#
loop_
_entity.id
_entity.type
_entity.pdbx_description
1 polymer ?
#
loop_
_entity_poly.entity_id
_entity_poly.type
_entity_poly.pdbx_seq_one_letter_code
_entity_poly.pdbx_strand_id
1 'polypeptide(L)'
;MLFEIKNRFNGEVLFKFETTEIRGCVEAAVRARTNLSGADLSEMDLSDSNLSRTNLSRTNLSRTNLFRADLSDSNLSRAYLSDSNLSDSNLSRTNLSDSNLSRTNLFRADLSDSDLSDSNLSRAYLSETNLSRTNLFRANLSRANLFRANLSGTDLSRANLFEANLSETNLSEVDLSEANLSRANLSETNLSRANLFEANLSGAHLFEANLSDAKNLIKTMGVIPGSRYWKRFNEGLKNNGYQFVVGLNKLRPGEVFASDERVPCSSPGFHFASRSWCAVNYPKRAIEALIRIPKEAHVNEPWGTNGKASADMIEILQVFDVATGEDVTDKYRRLPA
;
A
#
# COMPACT_ATOMS: atom_id res chain seq x y z
N MET A 1 -33.08 -10.51 -32.18
CA MET A 1 -32.06 -11.44 -32.72
C MET A 1 -31.78 -12.52 -31.71
N LEU A 2 -31.47 -13.76 -32.16
CA LEU A 2 -31.00 -14.80 -31.26
C LEU A 2 -29.51 -14.62 -30.98
N PHE A 3 -29.14 -14.42 -29.70
CA PHE A 3 -27.76 -14.37 -29.25
C PHE A 3 -27.41 -15.68 -28.55
N GLU A 4 -26.16 -16.11 -28.71
CA GLU A 4 -25.63 -17.32 -28.08
C GLU A 4 -24.37 -16.96 -27.25
N ILE A 5 -24.31 -17.48 -26.03
CA ILE A 5 -23.10 -17.46 -25.19
C ILE A 5 -22.46 -18.83 -25.33
N LYS A 6 -21.21 -18.88 -25.81
CA LYS A 6 -20.46 -20.11 -26.06
C LYS A 6 -19.33 -20.32 -25.07
N ASN A 7 -19.04 -21.56 -24.81
CA ASN A 7 -17.86 -21.98 -24.08
C ASN A 7 -16.61 -21.76 -24.94
N ARG A 8 -15.62 -21.04 -24.42
CA ARG A 8 -14.37 -20.68 -25.13
C ARG A 8 -13.46 -21.87 -25.45
N PHE A 9 -13.64 -23.02 -24.76
CA PHE A 9 -12.76 -24.19 -24.90
C PHE A 9 -13.24 -25.18 -25.93
N ASN A 10 -14.55 -25.36 -26.03
CA ASN A 10 -15.14 -26.39 -26.89
C ASN A 10 -16.22 -25.86 -27.86
N GLY A 11 -16.55 -24.55 -27.78
CA GLY A 11 -17.57 -23.94 -28.64
C GLY A 11 -19.02 -24.33 -28.34
N GLU A 12 -19.26 -25.09 -27.26
CA GLU A 12 -20.61 -25.48 -26.85
C GLU A 12 -21.44 -24.27 -26.45
N VAL A 13 -22.72 -24.25 -26.81
CA VAL A 13 -23.65 -23.18 -26.42
C VAL A 13 -24.06 -23.36 -24.95
N LEU A 14 -23.64 -22.44 -24.11
CA LEU A 14 -23.98 -22.38 -22.68
C LEU A 14 -25.39 -21.81 -22.45
N PHE A 15 -25.73 -20.80 -23.24
CA PHE A 15 -27.02 -20.12 -23.13
C PHE A 15 -27.37 -19.46 -24.47
N LYS A 16 -28.66 -19.34 -24.77
CA LYS A 16 -29.18 -18.61 -25.94
C LYS A 16 -30.46 -17.90 -25.58
N PHE A 17 -30.64 -16.70 -26.10
CA PHE A 17 -31.80 -15.85 -25.80
C PHE A 17 -32.09 -14.88 -26.94
N GLU A 18 -33.36 -14.66 -27.23
CA GLU A 18 -33.79 -13.67 -28.21
C GLU A 18 -33.90 -12.28 -27.51
N THR A 19 -33.12 -11.35 -27.98
CA THR A 19 -33.06 -9.98 -27.43
C THR A 19 -32.57 -8.98 -28.50
N THR A 20 -32.52 -7.72 -28.17
CA THR A 20 -32.01 -6.64 -29.03
C THR A 20 -30.49 -6.51 -29.00
N GLU A 21 -29.84 -6.91 -27.89
CA GLU A 21 -28.42 -6.73 -27.65
C GLU A 21 -27.85 -7.88 -26.81
N ILE A 22 -26.53 -8.10 -26.91
CA ILE A 22 -25.84 -9.19 -26.21
C ILE A 22 -25.95 -9.07 -24.67
N ARG A 23 -25.92 -7.86 -24.12
CA ARG A 23 -26.12 -7.61 -22.68
C ARG A 23 -27.41 -8.25 -22.18
N GLY A 24 -28.52 -8.07 -22.90
CA GLY A 24 -29.80 -8.70 -22.55
C GLY A 24 -29.75 -10.22 -22.52
N CYS A 25 -28.95 -10.86 -23.41
CA CYS A 25 -28.71 -12.31 -23.39
C CYS A 25 -27.92 -12.72 -22.16
N VAL A 26 -26.86 -12.01 -21.82
CA VAL A 26 -26.02 -12.29 -20.63
C VAL A 26 -26.82 -12.12 -19.34
N GLU A 27 -27.59 -11.05 -19.21
CA GLU A 27 -28.45 -10.83 -18.03
C GLU A 27 -29.58 -11.87 -17.92
N ALA A 28 -30.13 -12.34 -19.04
CA ALA A 28 -31.10 -13.45 -19.03
C ALA A 28 -30.46 -14.75 -18.53
N ALA A 29 -29.20 -15.04 -18.93
CA ALA A 29 -28.45 -16.17 -18.41
C ALA A 29 -28.19 -16.06 -16.91
N VAL A 30 -27.85 -14.86 -16.42
CA VAL A 30 -27.67 -14.59 -14.98
C VAL A 30 -28.98 -14.83 -14.23
N ARG A 31 -30.10 -14.26 -14.70
CA ARG A 31 -31.44 -14.47 -14.08
C ARG A 31 -31.84 -15.95 -14.07
N ALA A 32 -31.49 -16.70 -15.10
CA ALA A 32 -31.68 -18.13 -15.20
C ALA A 32 -30.70 -18.96 -14.34
N ARG A 33 -29.76 -18.29 -13.63
CA ARG A 33 -28.68 -18.91 -12.86
C ARG A 33 -27.86 -19.91 -13.69
N THR A 34 -27.67 -19.60 -14.96
CA THR A 34 -26.83 -20.40 -15.86
C THR A 34 -25.37 -20.32 -15.39
N ASN A 35 -24.69 -21.45 -15.37
CA ASN A 35 -23.25 -21.47 -15.12
C ASN A 35 -22.51 -20.95 -16.36
N LEU A 36 -21.93 -19.74 -16.26
CA LEU A 36 -21.17 -19.10 -17.34
C LEU A 36 -19.66 -19.38 -17.25
N SER A 37 -19.25 -20.35 -16.43
CA SER A 37 -17.84 -20.73 -16.34
C SER A 37 -17.27 -21.11 -17.70
N GLY A 38 -16.14 -20.50 -18.07
CA GLY A 38 -15.49 -20.71 -19.36
C GLY A 38 -16.22 -20.08 -20.55
N ALA A 39 -17.21 -19.22 -20.34
CA ALA A 39 -17.86 -18.49 -21.43
C ALA A 39 -16.87 -17.61 -22.20
N ASP A 40 -17.12 -17.39 -23.48
CA ASP A 40 -16.49 -16.32 -24.26
C ASP A 40 -17.42 -15.11 -24.33
N LEU A 41 -17.02 -14.05 -23.63
CA LEU A 41 -17.71 -12.76 -23.56
C LEU A 41 -16.76 -11.63 -23.98
N SER A 42 -15.70 -11.97 -24.72
CA SER A 42 -14.69 -10.99 -25.14
C SER A 42 -15.26 -9.96 -26.11
N GLU A 43 -14.72 -8.75 -26.03
CA GLU A 43 -15.05 -7.62 -26.92
C GLU A 43 -16.54 -7.18 -26.87
N MET A 44 -17.32 -7.66 -25.90
CA MET A 44 -18.73 -7.33 -25.74
C MET A 44 -18.95 -6.02 -24.99
N ASP A 45 -20.05 -5.35 -25.26
CA ASP A 45 -20.55 -4.24 -24.42
C ASP A 45 -21.52 -4.81 -23.37
N LEU A 46 -21.03 -4.86 -22.13
CA LEU A 46 -21.77 -5.28 -20.94
C LEU A 46 -21.85 -4.13 -19.92
N SER A 47 -21.76 -2.88 -20.40
CA SER A 47 -21.88 -1.70 -19.54
C SER A 47 -23.23 -1.66 -18.82
N ASP A 48 -23.24 -1.16 -17.57
CA ASP A 48 -24.41 -1.07 -16.71
C ASP A 48 -25.13 -2.42 -16.44
N SER A 49 -24.51 -3.59 -16.78
CA SER A 49 -25.13 -4.90 -16.60
C SER A 49 -25.08 -5.36 -15.13
N ASN A 50 -26.06 -6.16 -14.72
CA ASN A 50 -26.03 -6.87 -13.45
C ASN A 50 -25.54 -8.31 -13.65
N LEU A 51 -24.30 -8.57 -13.22
CA LEU A 51 -23.62 -9.86 -13.25
C LEU A 51 -23.33 -10.38 -11.83
N SER A 52 -23.97 -9.80 -10.82
CA SER A 52 -23.72 -10.15 -9.43
C SER A 52 -24.07 -11.62 -9.13
N ARG A 53 -23.31 -12.22 -8.21
CA ARG A 53 -23.50 -13.62 -7.76
C ARG A 53 -23.42 -14.66 -8.87
N THR A 54 -22.73 -14.35 -9.95
CA THR A 54 -22.61 -15.22 -11.14
C THR A 54 -21.30 -15.99 -11.12
N ASN A 55 -21.31 -17.23 -11.57
CA ASN A 55 -20.09 -17.98 -11.82
C ASN A 55 -19.54 -17.64 -13.22
N LEU A 56 -18.54 -16.79 -13.27
CA LEU A 56 -17.77 -16.35 -14.44
C LEU A 56 -16.32 -16.89 -14.39
N SER A 57 -16.07 -17.95 -13.64
CA SER A 57 -14.72 -18.50 -13.55
C SER A 57 -14.19 -18.94 -14.91
N ARG A 58 -12.90 -18.71 -15.18
CA ARG A 58 -12.24 -19.03 -16.46
C ARG A 58 -12.88 -18.37 -17.70
N THR A 59 -13.78 -17.41 -17.52
CA THR A 59 -14.44 -16.69 -18.63
C THR A 59 -13.44 -15.80 -19.36
N ASN A 60 -13.58 -15.66 -20.65
CA ASN A 60 -12.89 -14.65 -21.43
C ASN A 60 -13.72 -13.36 -21.46
N LEU A 61 -13.25 -12.34 -20.79
CA LEU A 61 -13.80 -10.98 -20.73
C LEU A 61 -12.78 -9.95 -21.24
N SER A 62 -11.79 -10.39 -22.03
CA SER A 62 -10.78 -9.48 -22.56
C SER A 62 -11.40 -8.44 -23.49
N ARG A 63 -10.98 -7.18 -23.35
CA ARG A 63 -11.48 -6.04 -24.12
C ARG A 63 -13.00 -5.79 -23.99
N THR A 64 -13.65 -6.38 -22.99
CA THR A 64 -15.07 -6.18 -22.70
C THR A 64 -15.29 -4.81 -22.05
N ASN A 65 -16.33 -4.11 -22.41
CA ASN A 65 -16.78 -2.93 -21.71
C ASN A 65 -17.74 -3.35 -20.57
N LEU A 66 -17.28 -3.20 -19.33
CA LEU A 66 -18.01 -3.46 -18.08
C LEU A 66 -18.17 -2.18 -17.26
N PHE A 67 -18.17 -1.02 -17.92
CA PHE A 67 -18.38 0.27 -17.27
C PHE A 67 -19.64 0.24 -16.42
N ARG A 68 -19.52 0.59 -15.12
CA ARG A 68 -20.61 0.61 -14.14
C ARG A 68 -21.35 -0.72 -13.95
N ALA A 69 -20.79 -1.83 -14.40
CA ALA A 69 -21.39 -3.16 -14.18
C ALA A 69 -21.35 -3.54 -12.68
N ASP A 70 -22.34 -4.31 -12.25
CA ASP A 70 -22.36 -4.93 -10.92
C ASP A 70 -21.87 -6.38 -11.03
N LEU A 71 -20.71 -6.69 -10.49
CA LEU A 71 -20.07 -8.00 -10.41
C LEU A 71 -19.94 -8.48 -8.96
N SER A 72 -20.61 -7.82 -8.02
CA SER A 72 -20.49 -8.13 -6.59
C SER A 72 -20.82 -9.58 -6.27
N ASP A 73 -20.12 -10.14 -5.30
CA ASP A 73 -20.29 -11.54 -4.86
C ASP A 73 -20.07 -12.59 -5.98
N SER A 74 -19.53 -12.23 -7.15
CA SER A 74 -19.33 -13.14 -8.28
C SER A 74 -18.03 -13.93 -8.19
N ASN A 75 -17.92 -15.03 -8.93
CA ASN A 75 -16.70 -15.79 -9.06
C ASN A 75 -16.06 -15.56 -10.46
N LEU A 76 -14.96 -14.84 -10.49
CA LEU A 76 -14.14 -14.53 -11.68
C LEU A 76 -12.76 -15.20 -11.59
N SER A 77 -12.60 -16.22 -10.74
CA SER A 77 -11.29 -16.90 -10.61
C SER A 77 -10.79 -17.42 -11.96
N ARG A 78 -9.51 -17.18 -12.25
CA ARG A 78 -8.86 -17.56 -13.51
C ARG A 78 -9.50 -16.92 -14.76
N ALA A 79 -10.30 -15.87 -14.61
CA ALA A 79 -10.88 -15.15 -15.75
C ALA A 79 -9.82 -14.30 -16.47
N TYR A 80 -10.08 -13.99 -17.72
CA TYR A 80 -9.26 -13.12 -18.57
C TYR A 80 -9.99 -11.80 -18.76
N LEU A 81 -9.47 -10.73 -18.16
CA LEU A 81 -10.02 -9.37 -18.15
C LEU A 81 -9.04 -8.36 -18.76
N SER A 82 -8.01 -8.86 -19.46
CA SER A 82 -6.99 -7.95 -20.00
C SER A 82 -7.59 -6.92 -20.96
N ASP A 83 -7.11 -5.69 -20.86
CA ASP A 83 -7.54 -4.55 -21.68
C ASP A 83 -9.05 -4.23 -21.56
N SER A 84 -9.78 -4.75 -20.57
CA SER A 84 -11.20 -4.45 -20.35
C SER A 84 -11.41 -3.12 -19.62
N ASN A 85 -12.62 -2.57 -19.73
CA ASN A 85 -13.05 -1.38 -19.01
C ASN A 85 -14.00 -1.75 -17.86
N LEU A 86 -13.54 -1.63 -16.63
CA LEU A 86 -14.29 -1.85 -15.38
C LEU A 86 -14.39 -0.56 -14.55
N SER A 87 -14.25 0.61 -15.18
CA SER A 87 -14.34 1.86 -14.44
C SER A 87 -15.74 2.04 -13.83
N ASP A 88 -15.77 2.61 -12.62
CA ASP A 88 -16.97 2.81 -11.81
C ASP A 88 -17.79 1.52 -11.51
N SER A 89 -17.24 0.32 -11.75
CA SER A 89 -17.92 -0.96 -11.49
C SER A 89 -17.88 -1.37 -10.02
N ASN A 90 -18.84 -2.21 -9.61
CA ASN A 90 -18.87 -2.85 -8.30
C ASN A 90 -18.33 -4.29 -8.39
N LEU A 91 -17.17 -4.54 -7.83
CA LEU A 91 -16.53 -5.86 -7.71
C LEU A 91 -16.34 -6.27 -6.22
N SER A 92 -17.11 -5.66 -5.31
CA SER A 92 -16.97 -5.98 -3.89
C SER A 92 -17.25 -7.46 -3.62
N ARG A 93 -16.43 -8.07 -2.75
CA ARG A 93 -16.50 -9.49 -2.38
C ARG A 93 -16.41 -10.47 -3.56
N THR A 94 -15.80 -10.06 -4.64
CA THR A 94 -15.58 -10.88 -5.84
C THR A 94 -14.35 -11.75 -5.68
N ASN A 95 -14.43 -13.01 -6.12
CA ASN A 95 -13.25 -13.85 -6.26
C ASN A 95 -12.61 -13.64 -7.64
N LEU A 96 -11.44 -13.01 -7.66
CA LEU A 96 -10.60 -12.74 -8.85
C LEU A 96 -9.24 -13.47 -8.76
N SER A 97 -9.12 -14.49 -7.90
CA SER A 97 -7.85 -15.21 -7.73
C SER A 97 -7.37 -15.82 -9.05
N ASP A 98 -6.05 -15.84 -9.25
CA ASP A 98 -5.40 -16.34 -10.47
C ASP A 98 -5.86 -15.65 -11.79
N SER A 99 -6.61 -14.53 -11.73
CA SER A 99 -7.16 -13.88 -12.93
C SER A 99 -6.14 -12.96 -13.62
N ASN A 100 -6.37 -12.69 -14.90
CA ASN A 100 -5.56 -11.75 -15.67
C ASN A 100 -6.30 -10.42 -15.88
N LEU A 101 -5.93 -9.40 -15.12
CA LEU A 101 -6.43 -8.02 -15.21
C LEU A 101 -5.37 -7.07 -15.79
N SER A 102 -4.41 -7.57 -16.54
CA SER A 102 -3.35 -6.71 -17.08
C SER A 102 -3.93 -5.61 -17.97
N ARG A 103 -3.50 -4.37 -17.77
CA ARG A 103 -3.93 -3.18 -18.53
C ARG A 103 -5.43 -2.86 -18.44
N THR A 104 -6.12 -3.46 -17.49
CA THR A 104 -7.55 -3.21 -17.21
C THR A 104 -7.74 -1.79 -16.66
N ASN A 105 -8.79 -1.10 -17.08
CA ASN A 105 -9.23 0.14 -16.47
C ASN A 105 -10.18 -0.15 -15.30
N LEU A 106 -9.73 0.11 -14.08
CA LEU A 106 -10.48 -0.06 -12.82
C LEU A 106 -10.66 1.29 -12.11
N PHE A 107 -10.59 2.41 -12.84
CA PHE A 107 -10.75 3.74 -12.26
C PHE A 107 -12.05 3.83 -11.45
N ARG A 108 -11.94 4.21 -10.16
CA ARG A 108 -13.06 4.34 -9.22
C ARG A 108 -13.90 3.09 -8.99
N ALA A 109 -13.44 1.92 -9.39
CA ALA A 109 -14.13 0.67 -9.09
C ALA A 109 -14.11 0.35 -7.58
N ASP A 110 -15.09 -0.39 -7.11
CA ASP A 110 -15.12 -0.92 -5.74
C ASP A 110 -14.70 -2.41 -5.77
N LEU A 111 -13.53 -2.70 -5.20
CA LEU A 111 -12.97 -4.05 -5.02
C LEU A 111 -12.86 -4.43 -3.54
N SER A 112 -13.57 -3.72 -2.66
CA SER A 112 -13.48 -4.00 -1.22
C SER A 112 -13.84 -5.45 -0.88
N ASP A 113 -13.13 -6.01 0.08
CA ASP A 113 -13.32 -7.38 0.57
C ASP A 113 -13.17 -8.48 -0.53
N SER A 114 -12.56 -8.17 -1.69
CA SER A 114 -12.36 -9.12 -2.79
C SER A 114 -11.09 -9.95 -2.64
N ASP A 115 -11.01 -11.08 -3.34
CA ASP A 115 -9.81 -11.91 -3.42
C ASP A 115 -9.15 -11.77 -4.81
N LEU A 116 -7.98 -11.15 -4.85
CA LEU A 116 -7.12 -10.98 -6.03
C LEU A 116 -5.77 -11.69 -5.86
N SER A 117 -5.71 -12.70 -4.99
CA SER A 117 -4.46 -13.44 -4.78
C SER A 117 -3.95 -14.06 -6.08
N ASP A 118 -2.64 -14.05 -6.26
CA ASP A 118 -1.95 -14.59 -7.44
C ASP A 118 -2.41 -13.96 -8.80
N SER A 119 -3.19 -12.88 -8.78
CA SER A 119 -3.70 -12.22 -10.00
C SER A 119 -2.65 -11.35 -10.69
N ASN A 120 -2.84 -11.11 -11.99
CA ASN A 120 -2.00 -10.22 -12.77
C ASN A 120 -2.71 -8.88 -13.05
N LEU A 121 -2.31 -7.82 -12.34
CA LEU A 121 -2.78 -6.44 -12.48
C LEU A 121 -1.70 -5.53 -13.09
N SER A 122 -0.73 -6.12 -13.80
CA SER A 122 0.37 -5.33 -14.35
C SER A 122 -0.15 -4.25 -15.31
N ARG A 123 0.32 -3.00 -15.10
CA ARG A 123 -0.10 -1.82 -15.88
C ARG A 123 -1.59 -1.49 -15.80
N ALA A 124 -2.33 -2.03 -14.84
CA ALA A 124 -3.74 -1.67 -14.63
C ALA A 124 -3.90 -0.22 -14.14
N TYR A 125 -5.03 0.40 -14.46
CA TYR A 125 -5.42 1.73 -14.00
C TYR A 125 -6.35 1.58 -12.79
N LEU A 126 -5.81 1.78 -11.60
CA LEU A 126 -6.46 1.60 -10.30
C LEU A 126 -6.59 2.92 -9.54
N SER A 127 -6.55 4.07 -10.25
CA SER A 127 -6.66 5.36 -9.58
C SER A 127 -8.04 5.52 -8.92
N GLU A 128 -8.05 6.07 -7.70
CA GLU A 128 -9.25 6.29 -6.89
C GLU A 128 -10.07 5.01 -6.59
N THR A 129 -9.51 3.82 -6.84
CA THR A 129 -10.15 2.53 -6.57
C THR A 129 -10.25 2.26 -5.07
N ASN A 130 -11.36 1.67 -4.63
CA ASN A 130 -11.48 1.13 -3.28
C ASN A 130 -10.99 -0.33 -3.25
N LEU A 131 -9.84 -0.57 -2.65
CA LEU A 131 -9.21 -1.89 -2.44
C LEU A 131 -9.15 -2.24 -0.94
N SER A 132 -9.95 -1.60 -0.10
CA SER A 132 -9.89 -1.86 1.34
C SER A 132 -10.19 -3.32 1.67
N ARG A 133 -9.37 -3.91 2.55
CA ARG A 133 -9.48 -5.31 3.01
C ARG A 133 -9.42 -6.36 1.88
N THR A 134 -8.85 -6.00 0.76
CA THR A 134 -8.65 -6.90 -0.38
C THR A 134 -7.47 -7.84 -0.11
N ASN A 135 -7.56 -9.09 -0.53
CA ASN A 135 -6.43 -10.00 -0.57
C ASN A 135 -5.68 -9.85 -1.91
N LEU A 136 -4.48 -9.30 -1.88
CA LEU A 136 -3.56 -9.14 -3.02
C LEU A 136 -2.27 -9.96 -2.82
N PHE A 137 -2.33 -11.01 -2.01
CA PHE A 137 -1.19 -11.91 -1.77
C PHE A 137 -0.60 -12.38 -3.10
N ARG A 138 0.71 -12.17 -3.30
CA ARG A 138 1.45 -12.54 -4.51
C ARG A 138 0.93 -11.93 -5.82
N ALA A 139 0.03 -10.96 -5.78
CA ALA A 139 -0.46 -10.30 -6.99
C ALA A 139 0.66 -9.52 -7.72
N ASN A 140 0.59 -9.47 -9.04
CA ASN A 140 1.49 -8.66 -9.86
C ASN A 140 0.87 -7.31 -10.19
N LEU A 141 1.28 -6.25 -9.51
CA LEU A 141 0.87 -4.86 -9.70
C LEU A 141 1.98 -4.01 -10.35
N SER A 142 2.95 -4.66 -11.01
CA SER A 142 4.06 -3.93 -11.61
C SER A 142 3.58 -2.87 -12.61
N ARG A 143 4.07 -1.63 -12.44
CA ARG A 143 3.71 -0.47 -13.27
C ARG A 143 2.21 -0.11 -13.23
N ALA A 144 1.45 -0.64 -12.28
CA ALA A 144 0.05 -0.23 -12.09
C ALA A 144 -0.02 1.21 -11.57
N ASN A 145 -1.10 1.91 -11.91
CA ASN A 145 -1.40 3.24 -11.39
C ASN A 145 -2.45 3.16 -10.28
N LEU A 146 -2.02 3.32 -9.03
CA LEU A 146 -2.86 3.26 -7.82
C LEU A 146 -3.05 4.66 -7.20
N PHE A 147 -2.85 5.73 -7.96
CA PHE A 147 -2.96 7.10 -7.46
C PHE A 147 -4.28 7.32 -6.69
N ARG A 148 -4.19 7.80 -5.44
CA ARG A 148 -5.34 8.02 -4.54
C ARG A 148 -6.19 6.79 -4.24
N ALA A 149 -5.73 5.58 -4.51
CA ALA A 149 -6.47 4.38 -4.14
C ALA A 149 -6.53 4.21 -2.61
N ASN A 150 -7.58 3.56 -2.13
CA ASN A 150 -7.69 3.14 -0.74
C ASN A 150 -7.31 1.65 -0.61
N LEU A 151 -6.16 1.38 0.00
CA LEU A 151 -5.67 0.02 0.27
C LEU A 151 -5.63 -0.30 1.78
N SER A 152 -6.38 0.41 2.60
CA SER A 152 -6.35 0.19 4.06
C SER A 152 -6.72 -1.26 4.43
N GLY A 153 -5.91 -1.88 5.28
CA GLY A 153 -6.13 -3.27 5.73
C GLY A 153 -5.96 -4.34 4.65
N THR A 154 -5.35 -4.02 3.52
CA THR A 154 -5.09 -4.95 2.40
C THR A 154 -3.93 -5.88 2.74
N ASP A 155 -3.98 -7.14 2.33
CA ASP A 155 -2.82 -8.03 2.30
C ASP A 155 -2.09 -7.88 0.95
N LEU A 156 -0.93 -7.24 0.96
CA LEU A 156 0.00 -7.09 -0.18
C LEU A 156 1.28 -7.91 0.02
N SER A 157 1.28 -8.86 0.94
CA SER A 157 2.46 -9.68 1.20
C SER A 157 2.90 -10.43 -0.06
N ARG A 158 4.20 -10.40 -0.35
CA ARG A 158 4.82 -10.96 -1.57
C ARG A 158 4.31 -10.37 -2.90
N ALA A 159 3.53 -9.30 -2.88
CA ALA A 159 3.07 -8.65 -4.11
C ALA A 159 4.23 -7.97 -4.86
N ASN A 160 4.14 -7.92 -6.18
CA ASN A 160 5.08 -7.21 -7.02
C ASN A 160 4.54 -5.81 -7.40
N LEU A 161 5.07 -4.77 -6.78
CA LEU A 161 4.71 -3.36 -7.00
C LEU A 161 5.85 -2.59 -7.71
N PHE A 162 6.71 -3.29 -8.46
CA PHE A 162 7.81 -2.70 -9.19
C PHE A 162 7.34 -1.55 -10.10
N GLU A 163 7.93 -0.36 -9.94
CA GLU A 163 7.58 0.85 -10.71
C GLU A 163 6.08 1.25 -10.61
N ALA A 164 5.33 0.78 -9.62
CA ALA A 164 3.94 1.19 -9.43
C ALA A 164 3.84 2.63 -8.94
N ASN A 165 2.77 3.32 -9.34
CA ASN A 165 2.43 4.63 -8.78
C ASN A 165 1.45 4.47 -7.62
N LEU A 166 1.93 4.68 -6.41
CA LEU A 166 1.17 4.62 -5.15
C LEU A 166 1.04 6.00 -4.50
N SER A 167 1.29 7.08 -5.24
CA SER A 167 1.25 8.42 -4.65
C SER A 167 -0.15 8.77 -4.12
N GLU A 168 -0.17 9.47 -2.97
CA GLU A 168 -1.38 9.88 -2.26
C GLU A 168 -2.31 8.69 -1.86
N THR A 169 -1.81 7.44 -1.86
CA THR A 169 -2.60 6.27 -1.45
C THR A 169 -2.71 6.14 0.06
N ASN A 170 -3.79 5.49 0.52
CA ASN A 170 -3.90 5.05 1.89
C ASN A 170 -3.45 3.58 2.02
N LEU A 171 -2.25 3.36 2.55
CA LEU A 171 -1.64 2.06 2.87
C LEU A 171 -1.57 1.83 4.40
N SER A 172 -2.45 2.45 5.17
CA SER A 172 -2.45 2.25 6.62
C SER A 172 -2.83 0.81 6.99
N GLU A 173 -2.08 0.26 7.96
CA GLU A 173 -2.30 -1.09 8.50
C GLU A 173 -2.14 -2.24 7.47
N VAL A 174 -1.52 -1.97 6.33
CA VAL A 174 -1.29 -2.93 5.22
C VAL A 174 -0.16 -3.89 5.57
N ASP A 175 -0.30 -5.14 5.18
CA ASP A 175 0.82 -6.09 5.15
C ASP A 175 1.56 -6.00 3.81
N LEU A 176 2.79 -5.49 3.84
CA LEU A 176 3.72 -5.39 2.71
C LEU A 176 4.93 -6.33 2.88
N SER A 177 4.81 -7.32 3.76
CA SER A 177 5.93 -8.25 4.00
C SER A 177 6.36 -8.96 2.71
N GLU A 178 7.67 -9.01 2.49
CA GLU A 178 8.29 -9.60 1.30
C GLU A 178 7.83 -8.97 -0.04
N ALA A 179 7.10 -7.84 -0.03
CA ALA A 179 6.65 -7.17 -1.26
C ALA A 179 7.80 -6.47 -2.00
N ASN A 180 7.73 -6.46 -3.32
CA ASN A 180 8.68 -5.73 -4.16
C ASN A 180 8.15 -4.33 -4.51
N LEU A 181 8.59 -3.30 -3.81
CA LEU A 181 8.27 -1.88 -4.02
C LEU A 181 9.41 -1.13 -4.71
N SER A 182 10.36 -1.85 -5.33
CA SER A 182 11.50 -1.17 -5.94
C SER A 182 11.06 -0.21 -7.05
N ARG A 183 11.60 1.01 -7.00
CA ARG A 183 11.26 2.13 -7.89
C ARG A 183 9.79 2.58 -7.84
N ALA A 184 8.99 2.12 -6.88
CA ALA A 184 7.62 2.60 -6.72
C ALA A 184 7.59 4.08 -6.31
N ASN A 185 6.57 4.80 -6.74
CA ASN A 185 6.28 6.14 -6.25
C ASN A 185 5.34 6.05 -5.04
N LEU A 186 5.87 6.32 -3.85
CA LEU A 186 5.17 6.34 -2.57
C LEU A 186 5.06 7.77 -2.00
N SER A 187 5.14 8.80 -2.85
CA SER A 187 5.05 10.18 -2.39
C SER A 187 3.68 10.46 -1.77
N GLU A 188 3.68 11.16 -0.62
CA GLU A 188 2.47 11.53 0.12
C GLU A 188 1.59 10.34 0.56
N THR A 189 2.13 9.12 0.52
CA THR A 189 1.43 7.89 0.89
C THR A 189 1.28 7.77 2.40
N ASN A 190 0.14 7.30 2.88
CA ASN A 190 -0.03 6.94 4.28
C ASN A 190 0.35 5.48 4.52
N LEU A 191 1.54 5.23 5.04
CA LEU A 191 2.07 3.92 5.44
C LEU A 191 2.02 3.69 6.97
N SER A 192 1.18 4.44 7.69
CA SER A 192 1.10 4.29 9.14
C SER A 192 0.71 2.87 9.53
N ARG A 193 1.45 2.29 10.49
CA ARG A 193 1.27 0.90 10.98
C ARG A 193 1.44 -0.20 9.93
N ALA A 194 1.89 0.11 8.71
CA ALA A 194 2.18 -0.90 7.70
C ALA A 194 3.27 -1.87 8.17
N ASN A 195 3.19 -3.13 7.78
CA ASN A 195 4.24 -4.12 8.00
C ASN A 195 5.16 -4.18 6.76
N LEU A 196 6.42 -3.78 6.93
CA LEU A 196 7.44 -3.73 5.87
C LEU A 196 8.51 -4.83 6.02
N PHE A 197 8.18 -5.94 6.70
CA PHE A 197 9.14 -7.02 6.92
C PHE A 197 9.67 -7.58 5.59
N GLU A 198 10.99 -7.50 5.38
CA GLU A 198 11.67 -7.96 4.15
C GLU A 198 11.14 -7.35 2.84
N ALA A 199 10.39 -6.24 2.88
CA ALA A 199 9.97 -5.53 1.68
C ALA A 199 11.15 -4.89 0.95
N ASN A 200 11.19 -4.95 -0.38
CA ASN A 200 12.22 -4.31 -1.18
C ASN A 200 11.76 -2.90 -1.60
N LEU A 201 12.35 -1.86 -1.03
CA LEU A 201 12.06 -0.46 -1.35
C LEU A 201 13.21 0.25 -2.09
N SER A 202 14.10 -0.52 -2.72
CA SER A 202 15.25 0.07 -3.42
C SER A 202 14.81 1.03 -4.54
N GLY A 203 15.27 2.28 -4.45
CA GLY A 203 14.92 3.33 -5.41
C GLY A 203 13.47 3.81 -5.33
N ALA A 204 12.69 3.43 -4.30
CA ALA A 204 11.35 3.96 -4.09
C ALA A 204 11.37 5.45 -3.71
N HIS A 205 10.38 6.20 -4.18
CA HIS A 205 10.20 7.63 -3.87
C HIS A 205 9.23 7.78 -2.70
N LEU A 206 9.73 8.25 -1.55
CA LEU A 206 8.98 8.38 -0.28
C LEU A 206 8.81 9.84 0.16
N PHE A 207 8.81 10.78 -0.78
CA PHE A 207 8.64 12.19 -0.47
C PHE A 207 7.31 12.41 0.29
N GLU A 208 7.39 13.02 1.48
CA GLU A 208 6.25 13.28 2.38
C GLU A 208 5.42 12.04 2.78
N ALA A 209 5.91 10.82 2.59
CA ALA A 209 5.22 9.63 3.05
C ALA A 209 5.11 9.58 4.59
N ASN A 210 3.94 9.19 5.08
CA ASN A 210 3.71 8.98 6.51
C ASN A 210 4.07 7.54 6.91
N LEU A 211 5.21 7.37 7.56
CA LEU A 211 5.73 6.07 8.03
C LEU A 211 5.54 5.88 9.54
N SER A 212 4.62 6.63 10.17
CA SER A 212 4.41 6.55 11.62
C SER A 212 4.00 5.14 12.02
N ASP A 213 4.69 4.60 13.05
CA ASP A 213 4.46 3.25 13.57
C ASP A 213 4.59 2.10 12.53
N ALA A 214 5.15 2.37 11.33
CA ALA A 214 5.46 1.32 10.38
C ALA A 214 6.42 0.29 11.01
N LYS A 215 6.08 -1.01 10.88
CA LYS A 215 6.86 -2.10 11.46
C LYS A 215 8.03 -2.48 10.55
N ASN A 216 9.14 -2.85 11.15
CA ASN A 216 10.36 -3.32 10.46
C ASN A 216 11.01 -2.30 9.51
N LEU A 217 10.62 -1.03 9.57
CA LEU A 217 11.07 0.03 8.67
C LEU A 217 12.61 0.10 8.55
N ILE A 218 13.30 0.24 9.69
CA ILE A 218 14.77 0.41 9.68
C ILE A 218 15.47 -0.89 9.25
N LYS A 219 14.96 -2.05 9.64
CA LYS A 219 15.53 -3.35 9.25
C LYS A 219 15.42 -3.58 7.73
N THR A 220 14.37 -3.08 7.12
CA THR A 220 14.03 -3.33 5.70
C THR A 220 14.70 -2.36 4.74
N MET A 221 14.78 -1.09 5.13
CA MET A 221 15.09 0.00 4.19
C MET A 221 16.35 0.77 4.56
N GLY A 222 16.83 0.56 5.79
CA GLY A 222 17.69 1.53 6.38
C GLY A 222 16.99 2.85 6.71
N VAL A 223 17.75 3.86 7.06
CA VAL A 223 17.22 5.20 7.30
C VAL A 223 17.09 5.97 6.00
N ILE A 224 15.88 6.45 5.72
CA ILE A 224 15.61 7.26 4.54
C ILE A 224 15.74 8.74 4.91
N PRO A 225 16.73 9.47 4.37
CA PRO A 225 16.83 10.90 4.55
C PRO A 225 15.56 11.62 4.08
N GLY A 226 15.06 12.56 4.89
CA GLY A 226 13.80 13.27 4.64
C GLY A 226 12.57 12.62 5.28
N SER A 227 12.61 11.34 5.64
CA SER A 227 11.49 10.65 6.32
C SER A 227 11.39 11.01 7.80
N ARG A 228 10.24 10.69 8.39
CA ARG A 228 9.91 11.00 9.78
C ARG A 228 10.11 9.78 10.67
N TYR A 229 10.71 10.01 11.86
CA TYR A 229 11.01 9.00 12.88
C TYR A 229 10.60 9.52 14.25
N TRP A 230 10.74 8.69 15.29
CA TRP A 230 10.41 9.05 16.66
C TRP A 230 11.64 8.98 17.56
N LYS A 231 11.67 9.86 18.54
CA LYS A 231 12.69 9.88 19.58
C LYS A 231 12.06 10.23 20.92
N ARG A 232 12.42 9.52 21.97
CA ARG A 232 12.00 9.83 23.35
C ARG A 232 13.11 10.54 24.12
N PHE A 233 12.71 11.52 24.88
CA PHE A 233 13.56 12.38 25.68
C PHE A 233 13.13 12.37 27.15
N ASN A 234 14.07 12.80 28.04
CA ASN A 234 13.75 13.23 29.38
C ASN A 234 12.97 14.55 29.34
N GLU A 235 12.43 14.92 30.47
CA GLU A 235 11.82 16.24 30.63
C GLU A 235 12.76 17.35 30.14
N GLY A 236 12.21 18.36 29.44
CA GLY A 236 12.99 19.48 28.91
C GLY A 236 13.77 19.18 27.62
N LEU A 237 13.39 18.16 26.82
CA LEU A 237 14.10 17.74 25.58
C LEU A 237 15.59 17.46 25.81
N LYS A 238 15.95 16.80 26.93
CA LYS A 238 17.33 16.41 27.23
C LYS A 238 17.57 14.93 27.00
N ASN A 239 18.73 14.57 26.50
CA ASN A 239 19.20 13.21 26.45
C ASN A 239 20.72 13.14 26.49
N ASN A 240 21.25 12.28 27.38
CA ASN A 240 22.69 12.04 27.54
C ASN A 240 23.54 13.32 27.61
N GLY A 241 23.08 14.33 28.37
CA GLY A 241 23.78 15.62 28.53
C GLY A 241 23.62 16.58 27.35
N TYR A 242 22.96 16.21 26.28
CA TYR A 242 22.66 17.08 25.15
C TYR A 242 21.30 17.77 25.34
N GLN A 243 21.24 19.10 25.14
CA GLN A 243 20.01 19.87 25.08
C GLN A 243 19.55 19.97 23.60
N PHE A 244 18.35 19.48 23.31
CA PHE A 244 17.75 19.56 21.97
C PHE A 244 16.82 20.78 21.89
N VAL A 245 16.67 21.29 20.67
CA VAL A 245 15.74 22.39 20.36
C VAL A 245 14.75 21.90 19.27
N VAL A 246 13.57 22.52 19.23
CA VAL A 246 12.65 22.32 18.09
C VAL A 246 13.31 22.93 16.85
N GLY A 247 13.39 22.17 15.77
CA GLY A 247 14.14 22.50 14.57
C GLY A 247 15.41 21.66 14.41
N LEU A 248 16.37 22.16 13.65
CA LEU A 248 17.59 21.43 13.28
C LEU A 248 18.56 21.30 14.47
N ASN A 249 18.95 20.08 14.79
CA ASN A 249 19.98 19.73 15.75
C ASN A 249 21.15 19.04 15.03
N LYS A 250 22.38 19.50 15.33
CA LYS A 250 23.63 18.93 14.79
C LYS A 250 24.56 18.54 15.95
N LEU A 251 25.44 17.58 15.71
CA LEU A 251 26.53 17.30 16.66
C LEU A 251 27.40 18.56 16.85
N ARG A 252 27.90 18.74 18.07
CA ARG A 252 28.77 19.87 18.39
C ARG A 252 30.11 19.74 17.68
N PRO A 253 30.78 20.85 17.39
CA PRO A 253 32.16 20.81 16.86
C PRO A 253 33.07 19.97 17.76
N GLY A 254 33.76 19.00 17.16
CA GLY A 254 34.64 18.06 17.88
C GLY A 254 33.96 16.77 18.36
N GLU A 255 32.63 16.64 18.31
CA GLU A 255 31.96 15.36 18.51
C GLU A 255 32.10 14.51 17.24
N VAL A 256 32.56 13.27 17.40
CA VAL A 256 32.77 12.35 16.28
C VAL A 256 31.53 11.50 16.08
N PHE A 257 30.99 11.48 14.87
CA PHE A 257 29.96 10.55 14.47
C PHE A 257 30.58 9.19 14.11
N ALA A 258 30.13 8.13 14.80
CA ALA A 258 30.59 6.78 14.46
C ALA A 258 29.86 6.26 13.24
N SER A 259 30.53 6.19 12.10
CA SER A 259 30.00 5.64 10.85
C SER A 259 30.26 4.14 10.65
N ASP A 260 30.87 3.46 11.63
CA ASP A 260 31.17 2.02 11.55
C ASP A 260 29.99 1.20 12.08
N GLU A 261 29.43 0.35 11.22
CA GLU A 261 28.32 -0.55 11.52
C GLU A 261 28.58 -1.50 12.71
N ARG A 262 29.86 -1.73 13.05
CA ARG A 262 30.30 -2.59 14.15
C ARG A 262 30.26 -1.94 15.53
N VAL A 263 30.00 -0.64 15.59
CA VAL A 263 30.02 0.11 16.84
C VAL A 263 28.63 0.05 17.52
N PRO A 264 28.55 -0.30 18.83
CA PRO A 264 27.30 -0.42 19.55
C PRO A 264 26.50 0.88 19.62
N CYS A 265 25.19 0.79 19.87
CA CYS A 265 24.26 1.94 19.99
C CYS A 265 24.59 2.95 21.09
N SER A 266 25.67 2.80 21.83
CA SER A 266 26.24 3.78 22.75
C SER A 266 27.13 4.82 22.07
N SER A 267 27.38 4.69 20.76
CA SER A 267 28.24 5.57 19.96
C SER A 267 27.69 7.00 19.88
N PRO A 268 28.54 7.98 19.62
CA PRO A 268 28.12 9.36 19.33
C PRO A 268 27.13 9.41 18.18
N GLY A 269 26.09 10.23 18.34
CA GLY A 269 25.04 10.42 17.34
C GLY A 269 23.64 10.56 17.97
N PHE A 270 22.68 11.06 17.19
CA PHE A 270 21.31 11.21 17.64
C PHE A 270 20.51 9.94 17.32
N HIS A 271 20.29 9.11 18.32
CA HIS A 271 19.55 7.84 18.18
C HIS A 271 18.05 8.07 18.02
N PHE A 272 17.43 7.32 17.13
CA PHE A 272 15.99 7.38 16.82
C PHE A 272 15.49 5.98 16.36
N ALA A 273 14.16 5.82 16.33
CA ALA A 273 13.52 4.56 15.94
C ALA A 273 12.04 4.77 15.56
N SER A 274 11.28 3.71 15.35
CA SER A 274 9.82 3.78 15.27
C SER A 274 9.21 4.19 16.63
N ARG A 275 7.99 4.73 16.64
CA ARG A 275 7.30 5.14 17.87
C ARG A 275 7.09 3.94 18.81
N SER A 276 6.64 2.81 18.25
CA SER A 276 6.44 1.59 19.02
C SER A 276 7.73 1.06 19.66
N TRP A 277 8.85 1.11 18.93
CA TRP A 277 10.17 0.73 19.48
C TRP A 277 10.57 1.64 20.64
N CYS A 278 10.40 2.96 20.48
CA CYS A 278 10.67 3.93 21.53
C CYS A 278 9.78 3.71 22.77
N ALA A 279 8.50 3.36 22.58
CA ALA A 279 7.57 3.10 23.67
C ALA A 279 7.99 1.88 24.52
N VAL A 280 8.44 0.82 23.87
CA VAL A 280 8.90 -0.42 24.56
C VAL A 280 10.23 -0.20 25.28
N ASN A 281 11.19 0.44 24.62
CA ASN A 281 12.57 0.52 25.13
C ASN A 281 12.82 1.72 26.04
N TYR A 282 12.00 2.76 25.97
CA TYR A 282 12.07 3.96 26.81
C TYR A 282 10.73 4.33 27.46
N PRO A 283 10.07 3.41 28.19
CA PRO A 283 8.72 3.66 28.72
C PRO A 283 8.66 4.76 29.79
N LYS A 284 9.77 5.05 30.45
CA LYS A 284 9.86 6.06 31.54
C LYS A 284 10.22 7.46 31.04
N ARG A 285 10.40 7.69 29.74
CA ARG A 285 10.69 9.02 29.19
C ARG A 285 9.42 9.84 29.13
N ALA A 286 9.51 11.10 29.55
CA ALA A 286 8.35 11.98 29.66
C ALA A 286 7.88 12.57 28.32
N ILE A 287 8.78 12.72 27.35
CA ILE A 287 8.55 13.43 26.10
C ILE A 287 8.92 12.54 24.93
N GLU A 288 8.07 12.52 23.91
CA GLU A 288 8.42 11.96 22.60
C GLU A 288 8.36 13.04 21.52
N ALA A 289 9.16 12.92 20.50
CA ALA A 289 9.19 13.86 19.39
C ALA A 289 9.13 13.14 18.04
N LEU A 290 8.38 13.73 17.14
CA LEU A 290 8.44 13.44 15.71
C LEU A 290 9.64 14.17 15.14
N ILE A 291 10.56 13.45 14.51
CA ILE A 291 11.78 14.01 13.94
C ILE A 291 11.84 13.73 12.45
N ARG A 292 12.59 14.56 11.73
CA ARG A 292 13.01 14.31 10.34
C ARG A 292 14.52 14.17 10.30
N ILE A 293 15.02 13.26 9.46
CA ILE A 293 16.44 13.15 9.18
C ILE A 293 16.75 14.03 7.96
N PRO A 294 17.57 15.08 8.08
CA PRO A 294 17.95 15.89 6.93
C PRO A 294 18.61 15.06 5.83
N LYS A 295 18.48 15.49 4.57
CA LYS A 295 19.06 14.76 3.42
C LYS A 295 20.59 14.71 3.46
N GLU A 296 21.22 15.71 4.05
CA GLU A 296 22.65 15.86 4.25
C GLU A 296 23.18 15.12 5.49
N ALA A 297 22.32 14.50 6.30
CA ALA A 297 22.74 13.79 7.50
C ALA A 297 23.48 12.51 7.19
N HIS A 298 24.56 12.24 7.91
CA HIS A 298 25.19 10.93 7.95
C HIS A 298 24.42 10.02 8.92
N VAL A 299 24.12 8.82 8.49
CA VAL A 299 23.32 7.87 9.28
C VAL A 299 24.11 6.61 9.54
N ASN A 300 23.99 6.09 10.76
CA ASN A 300 24.52 4.80 11.16
C ASN A 300 23.39 3.88 11.66
N GLU A 301 23.36 2.68 11.12
CA GLU A 301 22.38 1.62 11.41
C GLU A 301 23.12 0.38 11.94
N PRO A 302 23.50 0.36 13.25
CA PRO A 302 24.30 -0.72 13.78
C PRO A 302 23.58 -2.07 13.69
N TRP A 303 24.32 -3.11 13.31
CA TRP A 303 23.84 -4.48 13.28
C TRP A 303 23.23 -4.91 14.62
N GLY A 304 22.08 -5.59 14.59
CA GLY A 304 21.44 -6.16 15.77
C GLY A 304 20.62 -5.18 16.62
N THR A 305 20.36 -3.95 16.17
CA THR A 305 19.62 -2.94 16.97
C THR A 305 18.10 -3.05 16.91
N ASN A 306 17.53 -4.00 16.18
CA ASN A 306 16.07 -4.22 16.05
C ASN A 306 15.28 -2.96 15.74
N GLY A 307 15.76 -2.12 14.81
CA GLY A 307 15.04 -0.95 14.33
C GLY A 307 15.41 0.35 15.04
N LYS A 308 16.59 0.43 15.67
CA LYS A 308 17.18 1.66 16.17
C LYS A 308 18.31 2.11 15.24
N ALA A 309 18.37 3.39 14.92
CA ALA A 309 19.46 4.01 14.16
C ALA A 309 19.94 5.30 14.82
N SER A 310 21.02 5.88 14.32
CA SER A 310 21.54 7.18 14.74
C SER A 310 21.95 8.05 13.56
N ALA A 311 21.95 9.36 13.74
CA ALA A 311 22.39 10.33 12.76
C ALA A 311 23.21 11.45 13.43
N ASP A 312 24.04 12.13 12.66
CA ASP A 312 24.78 13.31 13.10
C ASP A 312 23.90 14.58 13.12
N MET A 313 22.78 14.55 12.41
CA MET A 313 21.77 15.61 12.37
C MET A 313 20.37 15.04 12.48
N ILE A 314 19.50 15.72 13.24
CA ILE A 314 18.07 15.48 13.28
C ILE A 314 17.31 16.80 13.32
N GLU A 315 16.13 16.86 12.75
CA GLU A 315 15.22 18.01 12.89
C GLU A 315 14.00 17.58 13.71
N ILE A 316 13.75 18.26 14.81
CA ILE A 316 12.56 18.05 15.64
C ILE A 316 11.41 18.85 15.05
N LEU A 317 10.36 18.17 14.60
CA LEU A 317 9.18 18.76 13.97
C LEU A 317 8.08 19.06 14.98
N GLN A 318 7.77 18.10 15.85
CA GLN A 318 6.72 18.16 16.85
C GLN A 318 7.17 17.46 18.14
N VAL A 319 6.61 17.87 19.25
CA VAL A 319 6.90 17.33 20.59
C VAL A 319 5.60 17.01 21.30
N PHE A 320 5.51 15.81 21.88
CA PHE A 320 4.34 15.32 22.58
C PHE A 320 4.67 14.93 24.03
N ASP A 321 3.76 15.21 24.94
CA ASP A 321 3.78 14.64 26.28
C ASP A 321 3.36 13.17 26.23
N VAL A 322 4.17 12.27 26.82
CA VAL A 322 3.92 10.84 26.74
C VAL A 322 2.70 10.40 27.58
N ALA A 323 2.43 11.10 28.66
CA ALA A 323 1.34 10.75 29.59
C ALA A 323 -0.02 11.19 29.08
N THR A 324 -0.09 12.38 28.45
CA THR A 324 -1.36 12.96 27.98
C THR A 324 -1.58 12.79 26.48
N GLY A 325 -0.51 12.58 25.70
CA GLY A 325 -0.54 12.57 24.23
C GLY A 325 -0.69 13.97 23.61
N GLU A 326 -0.70 15.04 24.41
CA GLU A 326 -0.86 16.40 23.91
C GLU A 326 0.37 16.90 23.15
N ASP A 327 0.14 17.67 22.09
CA ASP A 327 1.19 18.41 21.39
C ASP A 327 1.67 19.59 22.25
N VAL A 328 2.89 19.49 22.73
CA VAL A 328 3.53 20.50 23.57
C VAL A 328 4.68 21.22 22.85
N THR A 329 4.68 21.18 21.51
CA THR A 329 5.75 21.74 20.66
C THR A 329 6.05 23.19 20.98
N ASP A 330 5.05 24.02 21.18
CA ASP A 330 5.23 25.45 21.45
C ASP A 330 5.88 25.75 22.80
N LYS A 331 5.72 24.86 23.79
CA LYS A 331 6.43 24.93 25.08
C LYS A 331 7.95 24.84 24.88
N TYR A 332 8.39 24.06 23.89
CA TYR A 332 9.80 23.78 23.64
C TYR A 332 10.43 24.62 22.52
N ARG A 333 9.65 25.35 21.73
CA ARG A 333 10.17 26.36 20.77
C ARG A 333 10.79 27.57 21.43
N ARG A 334 10.42 27.86 22.67
CA ARG A 334 10.83 29.04 23.41
C ARG A 334 12.00 28.79 24.35
N LEU A 335 12.55 27.58 24.38
CA LEU A 335 13.74 27.31 25.18
C LEU A 335 14.97 27.93 24.49
N PRO A 336 15.83 28.66 25.22
CA PRO A 336 17.10 29.13 24.66
C PRO A 336 17.96 27.94 24.27
N ALA A 337 18.65 28.06 23.14
CA ALA A 337 19.56 27.06 22.59
C ALA A 337 20.78 26.83 23.53
#